data_40d7ca356920d3aa3293ee4db5ae49fa
#
_entry.id   40d7ca356920d3aa3293ee4db5ae49fa
#
_cell.length_a   1.000
_cell.length_b   1.000
_cell.length_c   1.000
_cell.angle_alpha   90.00
_cell.angle_beta   90.00
_cell.angle_gamma   90.00
#
_symmetry.space_group_name_H-M   'P 1'
#
loop_
_entity.id
_entity.type
_entity.pdbx_description
1 polymer ?
#
loop_
_entity_poly.entity_id
_entity_poly.type
_entity_poly.pdbx_seq_one_letter_code
_entity_poly.pdbx_strand_id
1 'polypeptide(L)'
;MRSYTIEEYAQPKALARAMKDPKKLPILLAIPAVLFPVVGLITGLLDLTPDLSEGIKHYKFFSTWLVDMHMLPAAIFAAVVFALGLKRFLADIHQNALAEGKTTKEKIEPVGFLMAFIRIIPTILLHKKFGECTDNNDRQIAHLLTMYGFIGLFIVTSIIFVVLYGSSLMPDGPLHGPWSQLNPVKWLANIAGVSLIVGTILLIKNRAAKKDQVSGYFDWYLIYLAFGLGVTGMGAQLTRLAGWAFISFATYYVHLILVFALFAYLPFSKLAHLVYRTVATVSYTH
;
A
#
# COMPACT_ATOMS: atom_id res chain seq x y z
N MET A 1 15.10 13.78 10.49
CA MET A 1 14.35 12.77 11.29
C MET A 1 13.72 11.66 10.44
N ARG A 2 12.90 11.92 9.40
CA ARG A 2 12.15 10.88 8.66
C ARG A 2 13.01 9.79 8.01
N SER A 3 14.10 10.15 7.33
CA SER A 3 15.03 9.19 6.73
C SER A 3 15.81 8.39 7.77
N TYR A 4 16.15 9.00 8.89
CA TYR A 4 16.84 8.34 9.99
C TYR A 4 16.01 7.18 10.56
N THR A 5 14.73 7.41 10.87
CA THR A 5 13.86 6.36 11.44
C THR A 5 13.75 5.13 10.52
N ILE A 6 13.65 5.35 9.19
CA ILE A 6 13.59 4.25 8.22
C ILE A 6 14.93 3.51 8.18
N GLU A 7 16.06 4.22 8.16
CA GLU A 7 17.39 3.61 8.10
C GLU A 7 17.72 2.85 9.37
N GLU A 8 17.28 3.33 10.53
CA GLU A 8 17.60 2.71 11.81
C GLU A 8 16.77 1.47 12.08
N TYR A 9 15.45 1.53 11.85
CA TYR A 9 14.53 0.48 12.29
C TYR A 9 14.14 -0.51 11.19
N ALA A 10 14.18 -0.13 9.90
CA ALA A 10 13.86 -1.06 8.82
C ALA A 10 15.03 -2.00 8.47
N GLN A 11 14.74 -3.28 8.33
CA GLN A 11 15.68 -4.32 7.94
C GLN A 11 15.15 -5.08 6.70
N PRO A 12 16.01 -5.48 5.76
CA PRO A 12 17.47 -5.35 5.73
C PRO A 12 17.94 -3.93 5.37
N LYS A 13 19.03 -3.48 5.99
CA LYS A 13 19.60 -2.13 5.75
C LYS A 13 20.04 -1.90 4.31
N ALA A 14 20.38 -2.96 3.58
CA ALA A 14 20.73 -2.88 2.15
C ALA A 14 19.54 -2.36 1.32
N LEU A 15 18.33 -2.87 1.59
CA LEU A 15 17.10 -2.44 0.91
C LEU A 15 16.70 -1.02 1.33
N ALA A 16 16.85 -0.67 2.61
CA ALA A 16 16.61 0.70 3.09
C ALA A 16 17.51 1.72 2.37
N ARG A 17 18.80 1.40 2.19
CA ARG A 17 19.74 2.22 1.42
C ARG A 17 19.40 2.26 -0.07
N ALA A 18 18.98 1.13 -0.65
CA ALA A 18 18.59 1.09 -2.05
C ALA A 18 17.35 1.96 -2.31
N MET A 19 16.35 1.90 -1.42
CA MET A 19 15.15 2.72 -1.52
C MET A 19 15.40 4.22 -1.30
N LYS A 20 16.51 4.61 -0.67
CA LYS A 20 16.89 6.01 -0.51
C LYS A 20 17.48 6.64 -1.78
N ASP A 21 18.05 5.82 -2.65
CA ASP A 21 18.72 6.26 -3.87
C ASP A 21 17.77 6.21 -5.07
N PRO A 22 17.36 7.39 -5.62
CA PRO A 22 16.46 7.42 -6.78
C PRO A 22 17.00 6.67 -8.00
N LYS A 23 18.32 6.56 -8.14
CA LYS A 23 18.96 5.85 -9.25
C LYS A 23 18.73 4.33 -9.19
N LYS A 24 18.40 3.80 -8.03
CA LYS A 24 18.13 2.36 -7.81
C LYS A 24 16.66 1.99 -8.00
N LEU A 25 15.76 2.98 -8.08
CA LEU A 25 14.33 2.71 -8.27
C LEU A 25 14.02 1.87 -9.52
N PRO A 26 14.61 2.13 -10.71
CA PRO A 26 14.37 1.28 -11.87
C PRO A 26 14.78 -0.17 -11.64
N ILE A 27 15.88 -0.42 -10.93
CA ILE A 27 16.35 -1.77 -10.60
C ILE A 27 15.35 -2.45 -9.66
N LEU A 28 14.87 -1.73 -8.64
CA LEU A 28 13.88 -2.25 -7.70
C LEU A 28 12.55 -2.61 -8.38
N LEU A 29 12.10 -1.81 -9.34
CA LEU A 29 10.91 -2.11 -10.13
C LEU A 29 11.15 -3.22 -11.17
N ALA A 30 12.38 -3.36 -11.67
CA ALA A 30 12.75 -4.45 -12.57
C ALA A 30 12.68 -5.83 -11.90
N ILE A 31 12.86 -5.91 -10.57
CA ILE A 31 12.74 -7.18 -9.83
C ILE A 31 11.36 -7.84 -10.07
N PRO A 32 10.24 -7.25 -9.70
CA PRO A 32 8.93 -7.85 -9.98
C PRO A 32 8.64 -7.93 -11.49
N ALA A 33 9.09 -6.95 -12.29
CA ALA A 33 8.90 -6.97 -13.74
C ALA A 33 9.56 -8.17 -14.44
N VAL A 34 10.65 -8.68 -13.93
CA VAL A 34 11.30 -9.90 -14.45
C VAL A 34 10.76 -11.15 -13.76
N LEU A 35 10.53 -11.06 -12.45
CA LEU A 35 10.16 -12.21 -11.63
C LEU A 35 8.79 -12.79 -12.05
N PHE A 36 7.77 -11.96 -12.24
CA PHE A 36 6.43 -12.41 -12.64
C PHE A 36 6.43 -13.22 -13.93
N PRO A 37 6.95 -12.71 -15.07
CA PRO A 37 6.92 -13.48 -16.30
C PRO A 37 7.87 -14.68 -16.28
N VAL A 38 9.04 -14.59 -15.65
CA VAL A 38 9.99 -15.72 -15.60
C VAL A 38 9.39 -16.87 -14.78
N VAL A 39 8.89 -16.61 -13.58
CA VAL A 39 8.25 -17.65 -12.77
C VAL A 39 6.99 -18.15 -13.46
N GLY A 40 6.17 -17.28 -14.03
CA GLY A 40 4.96 -17.64 -14.75
C GLY A 40 5.19 -18.57 -15.92
N LEU A 41 6.23 -18.31 -16.73
CA LEU A 41 6.61 -19.17 -17.85
C LEU A 41 7.19 -20.52 -17.40
N ILE A 42 8.06 -20.53 -16.39
CA ILE A 42 8.67 -21.76 -15.88
C ILE A 42 7.61 -22.69 -15.25
N THR A 43 6.63 -22.11 -14.54
CA THR A 43 5.59 -22.86 -13.85
C THR A 43 4.34 -23.15 -14.70
N GLY A 44 4.25 -22.56 -15.92
CA GLY A 44 3.06 -22.66 -16.76
C GLY A 44 1.85 -21.87 -16.21
N LEU A 45 2.06 -20.96 -15.26
CA LEU A 45 1.02 -20.13 -14.66
C LEU A 45 0.80 -18.79 -15.39
N LEU A 46 1.55 -18.52 -16.44
CA LEU A 46 1.38 -17.42 -17.36
C LEU A 46 0.95 -17.94 -18.73
N ASP A 47 -0.26 -17.63 -19.14
CA ASP A 47 -0.77 -17.94 -20.48
C ASP A 47 -0.72 -16.71 -21.37
N LEU A 48 0.15 -16.74 -22.39
CA LEU A 48 0.31 -15.63 -23.34
C LEU A 48 -0.80 -15.56 -24.38
N THR A 49 -1.58 -16.62 -24.52
CA THR A 49 -2.68 -16.74 -25.51
C THR A 49 -3.98 -17.19 -24.84
N PRO A 50 -4.43 -16.48 -23.80
CA PRO A 50 -5.62 -16.91 -23.05
C PRO A 50 -6.88 -16.90 -23.93
N ASP A 51 -7.75 -17.87 -23.71
CA ASP A 51 -9.05 -17.92 -24.36
C ASP A 51 -9.90 -16.71 -24.01
N LEU A 52 -10.34 -15.97 -25.03
CA LEU A 52 -11.14 -14.76 -24.93
C LEU A 52 -12.63 -14.98 -25.27
N SER A 53 -13.07 -16.22 -25.49
CA SER A 53 -14.47 -16.54 -25.87
C SER A 53 -15.49 -16.05 -24.85
N GLU A 54 -15.12 -16.05 -23.56
CA GLU A 54 -15.94 -15.52 -22.46
C GLU A 54 -15.53 -14.10 -22.01
N GLY A 55 -14.81 -13.38 -22.87
CA GLY A 55 -14.28 -12.05 -22.60
C GLY A 55 -12.95 -12.06 -21.85
N ILE A 56 -12.44 -10.87 -21.57
CA ILE A 56 -11.11 -10.68 -20.97
C ILE A 56 -11.17 -11.01 -19.46
N LYS A 57 -10.43 -12.01 -19.05
CA LYS A 57 -10.28 -12.44 -17.65
C LYS A 57 -8.79 -12.44 -17.28
N HIS A 58 -8.38 -11.51 -16.42
CA HIS A 58 -6.96 -11.33 -16.06
C HIS A 58 -6.34 -12.57 -15.41
N TYR A 59 -7.13 -13.34 -14.66
CA TYR A 59 -6.66 -14.57 -14.02
C TYR A 59 -6.37 -15.73 -15.01
N LYS A 60 -6.90 -15.65 -16.25
CA LYS A 60 -6.52 -16.59 -17.32
C LYS A 60 -5.16 -16.24 -17.94
N PHE A 61 -4.76 -14.97 -17.91
CA PHE A 61 -3.46 -14.49 -18.37
C PHE A 61 -2.37 -14.69 -17.29
N PHE A 62 -2.57 -14.09 -16.10
CA PHE A 62 -1.78 -14.35 -14.90
C PHE A 62 -2.63 -15.17 -13.93
N SER A 63 -2.27 -16.44 -13.74
CA SER A 63 -2.97 -17.28 -12.76
C SER A 63 -2.98 -16.61 -11.39
N THR A 64 -4.09 -16.76 -10.65
CA THR A 64 -4.20 -16.27 -9.27
C THR A 64 -3.06 -16.78 -8.41
N TRP A 65 -2.68 -18.05 -8.57
CA TRP A 65 -1.54 -18.63 -7.86
C TRP A 65 -0.23 -17.91 -8.16
N LEU A 66 0.03 -17.52 -9.40
CA LEU A 66 1.22 -16.77 -9.75
C LEU A 66 1.25 -15.42 -9.05
N VAL A 67 0.11 -14.72 -9.00
CA VAL A 67 0.00 -13.43 -8.30
C VAL A 67 0.25 -13.61 -6.81
N ASP A 68 -0.40 -14.58 -6.19
CA ASP A 68 -0.34 -14.79 -4.75
C ASP A 68 1.02 -15.31 -4.27
N MET A 69 1.70 -16.14 -5.06
CA MET A 69 3.09 -16.57 -4.79
C MET A 69 4.07 -15.40 -4.67
N HIS A 70 3.78 -14.27 -5.27
CA HIS A 70 4.60 -13.07 -5.18
C HIS A 70 4.08 -12.08 -4.15
N MET A 71 2.77 -11.88 -4.08
CA MET A 71 2.16 -10.85 -3.21
C MET A 71 2.14 -11.26 -1.74
N LEU A 72 1.81 -12.53 -1.43
CA LEU A 72 1.77 -12.99 -0.04
C LEU A 72 3.15 -12.94 0.65
N PRO A 73 4.24 -13.47 0.04
CA PRO A 73 5.56 -13.31 0.64
C PRO A 73 6.00 -11.85 0.79
N ALA A 74 5.67 -10.97 -0.17
CA ALA A 74 5.97 -9.55 -0.07
C ALA A 74 5.20 -8.88 1.09
N ALA A 75 3.93 -9.22 1.27
CA ALA A 75 3.11 -8.72 2.39
C ALA A 75 3.61 -9.25 3.75
N ILE A 76 3.93 -10.55 3.84
CA ILE A 76 4.50 -11.16 5.04
C ILE A 76 5.86 -10.51 5.37
N PHE A 77 6.71 -10.34 4.37
CA PHE A 77 7.99 -9.65 4.54
C PHE A 77 7.80 -8.25 5.11
N ALA A 78 6.88 -7.46 4.55
CA ALA A 78 6.57 -6.13 5.07
C ALA A 78 6.08 -6.17 6.52
N ALA A 79 5.18 -7.10 6.86
CA ALA A 79 4.66 -7.27 8.20
C ALA A 79 5.78 -7.64 9.21
N VAL A 80 6.68 -8.54 8.83
CA VAL A 80 7.83 -8.94 9.67
C VAL A 80 8.78 -7.76 9.88
N VAL A 81 9.11 -7.02 8.82
CA VAL A 81 9.99 -5.83 8.91
C VAL A 81 9.38 -4.79 9.84
N PHE A 82 8.07 -4.52 9.72
CA PHE A 82 7.37 -3.61 10.62
C PHE A 82 7.36 -4.12 12.07
N ALA A 83 7.03 -5.38 12.30
CA ALA A 83 6.97 -5.94 13.64
C ALA A 83 8.34 -5.84 14.36
N LEU A 84 9.42 -6.21 13.66
CA LEU A 84 10.77 -6.12 14.20
C LEU A 84 11.23 -4.66 14.40
N GLY A 85 10.94 -3.79 13.45
CA GLY A 85 11.26 -2.37 13.53
C GLY A 85 10.51 -1.67 14.67
N LEU A 86 9.20 -1.92 14.81
CA LEU A 86 8.37 -1.37 15.88
C LEU A 86 8.80 -1.87 17.27
N LYS A 87 9.18 -3.15 17.38
CA LYS A 87 9.69 -3.69 18.66
C LYS A 87 10.92 -2.93 19.12
N ARG A 88 11.89 -2.67 18.22
CA ARG A 88 13.11 -1.90 18.55
C ARG A 88 12.77 -0.45 18.87
N PHE A 89 11.95 0.17 18.04
CA PHE A 89 11.55 1.56 18.20
C PHE A 89 10.83 1.81 19.54
N LEU A 90 9.92 0.92 19.94
CA LEU A 90 9.24 1.00 21.24
C LEU A 90 10.21 0.81 22.40
N ALA A 91 11.16 -0.11 22.28
CA ALA A 91 12.19 -0.31 23.29
C ALA A 91 13.02 0.96 23.50
N ASP A 92 13.47 1.60 22.42
CA ASP A 92 14.28 2.81 22.46
C ASP A 92 13.50 4.00 23.06
N ILE A 93 12.23 4.18 22.65
CA ILE A 93 11.36 5.24 23.23
C ILE A 93 11.17 5.01 24.72
N HIS A 94 10.92 3.77 25.12
CA HIS A 94 10.69 3.44 26.54
C HIS A 94 11.94 3.66 27.39
N GLN A 95 13.11 3.25 26.90
CA GLN A 95 14.39 3.50 27.58
C GLN A 95 14.68 5.00 27.72
N ASN A 96 14.41 5.78 26.66
CA ASN A 96 14.58 7.23 26.73
C ASN A 96 13.59 7.87 27.74
N ALA A 97 12.34 7.40 27.78
CA ALA A 97 11.36 7.88 28.73
C ALA A 97 11.75 7.58 30.21
N LEU A 98 12.34 6.40 30.45
CA LEU A 98 12.91 6.06 31.78
C LEU A 98 14.10 6.96 32.13
N ALA A 99 15.03 7.14 31.19
CA ALA A 99 16.22 7.98 31.40
C ALA A 99 15.87 9.46 31.65
N GLU A 100 14.80 9.95 31.04
CA GLU A 100 14.30 11.31 31.22
C GLU A 100 13.33 11.45 32.43
N GLY A 101 13.07 10.39 33.17
CA GLY A 101 12.14 10.40 34.33
C GLY A 101 10.66 10.62 33.95
N LYS A 102 10.30 10.42 32.68
CA LYS A 102 8.92 10.59 32.19
C LYS A 102 8.00 9.43 32.55
N THR A 103 8.55 8.29 32.88
CA THR A 103 7.84 7.11 33.36
C THR A 103 8.64 6.39 34.43
N THR A 104 7.93 5.76 35.37
CA THR A 104 8.51 4.89 36.41
C THR A 104 8.27 3.41 36.11
N LYS A 105 7.47 3.12 35.07
CA LYS A 105 7.14 1.73 34.72
C LYS A 105 8.33 1.09 33.99
N GLU A 106 8.83 -0.03 34.50
CA GLU A 106 9.93 -0.77 33.86
C GLU A 106 9.58 -1.38 32.51
N LYS A 107 8.29 -1.65 32.26
CA LYS A 107 7.80 -2.28 31.01
C LYS A 107 6.57 -1.57 30.49
N ILE A 108 6.45 -1.56 29.17
CA ILE A 108 5.23 -1.10 28.49
C ILE A 108 4.10 -2.11 28.78
N GLU A 109 2.97 -1.61 29.27
CA GLU A 109 1.80 -2.42 29.52
C GLU A 109 1.02 -2.69 28.23
N PRO A 110 0.95 -3.96 27.74
CA PRO A 110 0.39 -4.24 26.40
C PRO A 110 -1.08 -3.83 26.26
N VAL A 111 -1.90 -4.06 27.29
CA VAL A 111 -3.33 -3.75 27.26
C VAL A 111 -3.57 -2.25 27.21
N GLY A 112 -2.89 -1.48 28.05
CA GLY A 112 -2.99 -0.03 28.05
C GLY A 112 -2.50 0.57 26.74
N PHE A 113 -1.39 0.06 26.17
CA PHE A 113 -0.91 0.47 24.87
C PHE A 113 -1.95 0.20 23.75
N LEU A 114 -2.57 -0.98 23.74
CA LEU A 114 -3.61 -1.33 22.79
C LEU A 114 -4.84 -0.42 22.92
N MET A 115 -5.27 -0.14 24.14
CA MET A 115 -6.40 0.78 24.39
C MET A 115 -6.08 2.21 23.93
N ALA A 116 -4.87 2.71 24.18
CA ALA A 116 -4.42 4.02 23.71
C ALA A 116 -4.35 4.06 22.17
N PHE A 117 -3.88 2.97 21.55
CA PHE A 117 -3.87 2.83 20.09
C PHE A 117 -5.29 2.89 19.50
N ILE A 118 -6.24 2.15 20.05
CA ILE A 118 -7.64 2.16 19.59
C ILE A 118 -8.24 3.56 19.72
N ARG A 119 -7.97 4.27 20.82
CA ARG A 119 -8.48 5.63 21.05
C ARG A 119 -7.95 6.66 20.05
N ILE A 120 -6.73 6.49 19.51
CA ILE A 120 -6.14 7.44 18.56
C ILE A 120 -6.62 7.21 17.12
N ILE A 121 -7.11 6.00 16.78
CA ILE A 121 -7.59 5.66 15.43
C ILE A 121 -8.62 6.67 14.90
N PRO A 122 -9.68 7.05 15.62
CA PRO A 122 -10.65 8.04 15.12
C PRO A 122 -10.00 9.40 14.84
N THR A 123 -9.04 9.82 15.64
CA THR A 123 -8.32 11.09 15.42
C THR A 123 -7.49 11.06 14.14
N ILE A 124 -6.86 9.90 13.84
CA ILE A 124 -6.09 9.70 12.61
C ILE A 124 -7.03 9.65 11.41
N LEU A 125 -8.10 8.87 11.48
CA LEU A 125 -9.03 8.69 10.36
C LEU A 125 -9.79 10.00 10.05
N LEU A 126 -10.26 10.72 11.06
CA LEU A 126 -11.04 11.94 10.89
C LEU A 126 -10.19 13.20 10.68
N HIS A 127 -8.86 13.10 10.78
CA HIS A 127 -7.92 14.23 10.61
C HIS A 127 -8.33 15.49 11.37
N LYS A 128 -8.90 15.36 12.58
CA LYS A 128 -9.46 16.48 13.36
C LYS A 128 -8.48 17.64 13.56
N LYS A 129 -7.18 17.35 13.68
CA LYS A 129 -6.14 18.37 13.86
C LYS A 129 -5.77 19.14 12.57
N PHE A 130 -6.19 18.69 11.40
CA PHE A 130 -5.92 19.42 10.14
C PHE A 130 -6.87 20.60 9.92
N GLY A 131 -8.09 20.53 10.48
CA GLY A 131 -9.09 21.59 10.36
C GLY A 131 -8.81 22.83 11.24
N GLU A 132 -7.86 22.72 12.17
CA GLU A 132 -7.47 23.83 13.05
C GLU A 132 -6.55 24.86 12.36
N CYS A 133 -5.98 24.54 11.19
CA CYS A 133 -5.09 25.39 10.41
C CYS A 133 -5.77 25.82 9.10
N THR A 134 -6.28 27.03 9.02
CA THR A 134 -7.01 27.60 7.87
C THR A 134 -6.21 27.64 6.57
N ASP A 135 -4.87 27.73 6.60
CA ASP A 135 -3.99 27.81 5.42
C ASP A 135 -3.76 26.50 4.66
N ASN A 136 -4.31 25.37 5.12
CA ASN A 136 -4.02 24.04 4.58
C ASN A 136 -5.25 23.25 4.10
N ASN A 137 -6.38 23.88 3.86
CA ASN A 137 -7.64 23.22 3.51
C ASN A 137 -7.52 22.38 2.20
N ASP A 138 -6.85 22.92 1.18
CA ASP A 138 -6.61 22.21 -0.09
C ASP A 138 -5.78 20.94 0.07
N ARG A 139 -4.87 20.91 1.06
CA ARG A 139 -4.07 19.73 1.38
C ARG A 139 -4.87 18.69 2.12
N GLN A 140 -5.82 19.12 2.95
CA GLN A 140 -6.66 18.20 3.71
C GLN A 140 -7.50 17.35 2.78
N ILE A 141 -8.19 17.96 1.82
CA ILE A 141 -9.04 17.24 0.85
C ILE A 141 -8.20 16.25 0.02
N ALA A 142 -7.09 16.70 -0.53
CA ALA A 142 -6.19 15.84 -1.31
C ALA A 142 -5.69 14.64 -0.51
N HIS A 143 -5.33 14.86 0.75
CA HIS A 143 -4.86 13.80 1.64
C HIS A 143 -5.99 12.83 2.03
N LEU A 144 -7.18 13.34 2.36
CA LEU A 144 -8.34 12.52 2.72
C LEU A 144 -8.77 11.63 1.54
N LEU A 145 -8.87 12.19 0.33
CA LEU A 145 -9.20 11.41 -0.86
C LEU A 145 -8.19 10.30 -1.11
N THR A 146 -6.90 10.59 -0.98
CA THR A 146 -5.83 9.59 -1.15
C THR A 146 -5.92 8.51 -0.08
N MET A 147 -6.10 8.90 1.19
CA MET A 147 -6.16 7.97 2.32
C MET A 147 -7.39 7.07 2.24
N TYR A 148 -8.58 7.64 2.02
CA TYR A 148 -9.81 6.85 1.91
C TYR A 148 -9.83 6.01 0.62
N GLY A 149 -9.21 6.49 -0.46
CA GLY A 149 -8.97 5.69 -1.65
C GLY A 149 -8.15 4.43 -1.34
N PHE A 150 -7.03 4.56 -0.63
CA PHE A 150 -6.24 3.42 -0.19
C PHE A 150 -6.99 2.48 0.75
N ILE A 151 -7.67 3.01 1.75
CA ILE A 151 -8.46 2.20 2.71
C ILE A 151 -9.57 1.44 1.97
N GLY A 152 -10.31 2.11 1.08
CA GLY A 152 -11.36 1.48 0.28
C GLY A 152 -10.84 0.35 -0.61
N LEU A 153 -9.72 0.58 -1.32
CA LEU A 153 -9.09 -0.45 -2.14
C LEU A 153 -8.54 -1.61 -1.30
N PHE A 154 -7.99 -1.34 -0.11
CA PHE A 154 -7.56 -2.38 0.80
C PHE A 154 -8.72 -3.25 1.28
N ILE A 155 -9.87 -2.63 1.62
CA ILE A 155 -11.10 -3.36 1.99
C ILE A 155 -11.58 -4.22 0.82
N VAL A 156 -11.63 -3.68 -0.40
CA VAL A 156 -11.99 -4.42 -1.61
C VAL A 156 -11.08 -5.62 -1.83
N THR A 157 -9.77 -5.42 -1.76
CA THR A 157 -8.79 -6.51 -1.93
C THR A 157 -8.96 -7.58 -0.86
N SER A 158 -9.20 -7.18 0.40
CA SER A 158 -9.45 -8.10 1.51
C SER A 158 -10.74 -8.93 1.29
N ILE A 159 -11.82 -8.29 0.83
CA ILE A 159 -13.07 -8.98 0.51
C ILE A 159 -12.86 -9.97 -0.63
N ILE A 160 -12.20 -9.56 -1.72
CA ILE A 160 -11.91 -10.44 -2.86
C ILE A 160 -11.06 -11.63 -2.40
N PHE A 161 -10.05 -11.41 -1.58
CA PHE A 161 -9.20 -12.47 -1.03
C PHE A 161 -10.01 -13.48 -0.20
N VAL A 162 -10.84 -12.99 0.73
CA VAL A 162 -11.69 -13.85 1.57
C VAL A 162 -12.70 -14.62 0.73
N VAL A 163 -13.32 -13.99 -0.26
CA VAL A 163 -14.31 -14.67 -1.14
C VAL A 163 -13.62 -15.71 -2.00
N LEU A 164 -12.46 -15.39 -2.60
CA LEU A 164 -11.72 -16.31 -3.46
C LEU A 164 -11.31 -17.58 -2.69
N TYR A 165 -10.65 -17.41 -1.55
CA TYR A 165 -10.17 -18.55 -0.76
C TYR A 165 -11.28 -19.24 0.04
N GLY A 166 -12.27 -18.47 0.51
CA GLY A 166 -13.45 -19.06 1.16
C GLY A 166 -14.28 -19.91 0.20
N SER A 167 -14.46 -19.45 -1.04
CA SER A 167 -15.18 -20.24 -2.05
C SER A 167 -14.40 -21.43 -2.58
N SER A 168 -13.06 -21.42 -2.50
CA SER A 168 -12.27 -22.59 -2.89
C SER A 168 -12.52 -23.83 -2.02
N LEU A 169 -13.12 -23.64 -0.84
CA LEU A 169 -13.55 -24.71 0.07
C LEU A 169 -14.97 -25.23 -0.26
N MET A 170 -15.67 -24.60 -1.21
CA MET A 170 -17.03 -24.99 -1.64
C MET A 170 -16.98 -25.96 -2.81
N PRO A 171 -18.05 -26.77 -3.03
CA PRO A 171 -18.10 -27.73 -4.12
C PRO A 171 -17.93 -27.12 -5.52
N ASP A 172 -18.42 -25.90 -5.71
CA ASP A 172 -18.36 -25.17 -7.01
C ASP A 172 -16.98 -24.55 -7.30
N GLY A 173 -16.03 -24.64 -6.35
CA GLY A 173 -14.68 -24.11 -6.50
C GLY A 173 -14.58 -22.58 -6.33
N PRO A 174 -13.39 -22.03 -6.63
CA PRO A 174 -13.10 -20.62 -6.36
C PRO A 174 -13.87 -19.63 -7.26
N LEU A 175 -14.49 -18.64 -6.65
CA LEU A 175 -15.19 -17.56 -7.33
C LEU A 175 -14.19 -16.52 -7.85
N HIS A 176 -13.72 -16.73 -9.08
CA HIS A 176 -12.85 -15.76 -9.77
C HIS A 176 -13.63 -14.54 -10.31
N GLY A 177 -12.94 -13.40 -10.38
CA GLY A 177 -13.44 -12.25 -11.14
C GLY A 177 -13.40 -12.48 -12.67
N PRO A 178 -13.88 -11.54 -13.45
CA PRO A 178 -14.38 -10.22 -13.05
C PRO A 178 -15.81 -10.27 -12.53
N TRP A 179 -16.08 -9.61 -11.42
CA TRP A 179 -17.45 -9.49 -10.91
C TRP A 179 -18.25 -8.45 -11.71
N SER A 180 -19.58 -8.60 -11.71
CA SER A 180 -20.50 -7.65 -12.35
C SER A 180 -20.28 -6.22 -11.86
N GLN A 181 -20.44 -5.23 -12.74
CA GLN A 181 -20.39 -3.81 -12.38
C GLN A 181 -21.51 -3.38 -11.43
N LEU A 182 -22.58 -4.17 -11.32
CA LEU A 182 -23.67 -3.94 -10.36
C LEU A 182 -23.33 -4.44 -8.94
N ASN A 183 -22.22 -5.17 -8.77
CA ASN A 183 -21.81 -5.65 -7.45
C ASN A 183 -21.37 -4.48 -6.56
N PRO A 184 -21.86 -4.36 -5.31
CA PRO A 184 -21.49 -3.28 -4.39
C PRO A 184 -19.97 -3.18 -4.13
N VAL A 185 -19.25 -4.30 -4.13
CA VAL A 185 -17.78 -4.31 -3.98
C VAL A 185 -17.12 -3.62 -5.18
N LYS A 186 -17.67 -3.76 -6.38
CA LYS A 186 -17.19 -3.04 -7.57
C LYS A 186 -17.46 -1.54 -7.48
N TRP A 187 -18.58 -1.13 -6.91
CA TRP A 187 -18.84 0.29 -6.66
C TRP A 187 -17.82 0.86 -5.68
N LEU A 188 -17.57 0.17 -4.58
CA LEU A 188 -16.53 0.59 -3.63
C LEU A 188 -15.17 0.67 -4.32
N ALA A 189 -14.78 -0.32 -5.13
CA ALA A 189 -13.53 -0.32 -5.88
C ALA A 189 -13.42 0.89 -6.83
N ASN A 190 -14.50 1.20 -7.56
CA ASN A 190 -14.51 2.33 -8.49
C ASN A 190 -14.44 3.67 -7.78
N ILE A 191 -15.23 3.87 -6.72
CA ILE A 191 -15.21 5.10 -5.91
C ILE A 191 -13.84 5.28 -5.28
N ALA A 192 -13.28 4.24 -4.67
CA ALA A 192 -11.97 4.29 -4.03
C ALA A 192 -10.84 4.53 -5.06
N GLY A 193 -10.90 3.89 -6.24
CA GLY A 193 -9.95 4.10 -7.32
C GLY A 193 -9.97 5.54 -7.86
N VAL A 194 -11.16 6.09 -8.12
CA VAL A 194 -11.32 7.50 -8.54
C VAL A 194 -10.84 8.44 -7.44
N SER A 195 -11.19 8.18 -6.18
CA SER A 195 -10.73 8.99 -5.04
C SER A 195 -9.21 8.99 -4.93
N LEU A 196 -8.57 7.85 -5.14
CA LEU A 196 -7.10 7.73 -5.12
C LEU A 196 -6.46 8.54 -6.25
N ILE A 197 -6.99 8.45 -7.48
CA ILE A 197 -6.48 9.20 -8.64
C ILE A 197 -6.63 10.70 -8.41
N VAL A 198 -7.84 11.17 -8.07
CA VAL A 198 -8.12 12.58 -7.85
C VAL A 198 -7.29 13.12 -6.68
N GLY A 199 -7.26 12.39 -5.56
CA GLY A 199 -6.47 12.76 -4.39
C GLY A 199 -4.98 12.92 -4.71
N THR A 200 -4.40 11.98 -5.44
CA THR A 200 -2.98 12.02 -5.83
C THR A 200 -2.69 13.12 -6.85
N ILE A 201 -3.58 13.39 -7.82
CA ILE A 201 -3.46 14.54 -8.74
C ILE A 201 -3.44 15.85 -7.94
N LEU A 202 -4.34 16.02 -6.99
CA LEU A 202 -4.37 17.21 -6.13
C LEU A 202 -3.10 17.32 -5.28
N LEU A 203 -2.58 16.20 -4.74
CA LEU A 203 -1.31 16.20 -4.01
C LEU A 203 -0.13 16.62 -4.91
N ILE A 204 -0.07 16.12 -6.15
CA ILE A 204 0.95 16.52 -7.14
C ILE A 204 0.85 18.02 -7.43
N LYS A 205 -0.35 18.52 -7.76
CA LYS A 205 -0.58 19.95 -8.05
C LYS A 205 -0.20 20.85 -6.88
N ASN A 206 -0.69 20.53 -5.68
CA ASN A 206 -0.42 21.33 -4.48
C ASN A 206 1.07 21.34 -4.12
N ARG A 207 1.78 20.24 -4.39
CA ARG A 207 3.22 20.15 -4.13
C ARG A 207 4.05 20.88 -5.18
N ALA A 208 3.66 20.81 -6.45
CA ALA A 208 4.31 21.53 -7.54
C ALA A 208 4.14 23.05 -7.42
N ALA A 209 2.99 23.50 -6.92
CA ALA A 209 2.70 24.94 -6.73
C ALA A 209 3.50 25.58 -5.59
N LYS A 210 3.87 24.83 -4.55
CA LYS A 210 4.57 25.36 -3.36
C LYS A 210 6.08 25.13 -3.49
N LYS A 211 6.80 26.09 -4.09
CA LYS A 211 8.27 26.04 -4.30
C LYS A 211 9.08 26.10 -2.99
N ASP A 212 8.52 26.68 -1.92
CA ASP A 212 9.20 26.88 -0.64
C ASP A 212 9.30 25.62 0.24
N GLN A 213 8.68 24.51 -0.18
CA GLN A 213 8.73 23.27 0.58
C GLN A 213 9.74 22.29 -0.02
N VAL A 214 10.76 21.98 0.76
CA VAL A 214 11.71 20.92 0.44
C VAL A 214 10.98 19.58 0.40
N SER A 215 10.67 19.10 -0.80
CA SER A 215 10.09 17.79 -1.05
C SER A 215 11.21 16.80 -1.33
N GLY A 216 11.35 15.80 -0.46
CA GLY A 216 12.32 14.72 -0.67
C GLY A 216 11.85 13.69 -1.69
N TYR A 217 12.78 12.89 -2.20
CA TYR A 217 12.51 11.78 -3.11
C TYR A 217 11.41 10.82 -2.59
N PHE A 218 11.45 10.44 -1.32
CA PHE A 218 10.43 9.57 -0.71
C PHE A 218 9.00 10.11 -0.79
N ASP A 219 8.87 11.44 -0.77
CA ASP A 219 7.56 12.07 -0.87
C ASP A 219 6.97 11.91 -2.27
N TRP A 220 7.80 12.09 -3.29
CA TRP A 220 7.41 11.94 -4.68
C TRP A 220 7.18 10.47 -5.05
N TYR A 221 8.08 9.57 -4.59
CA TYR A 221 7.92 8.14 -4.82
C TYR A 221 6.55 7.63 -4.38
N LEU A 222 6.13 7.94 -3.15
CA LEU A 222 4.85 7.47 -2.63
C LEU A 222 3.66 8.02 -3.43
N ILE A 223 3.70 9.32 -3.78
CA ILE A 223 2.61 9.95 -4.53
C ILE A 223 2.50 9.36 -5.94
N TYR A 224 3.63 9.21 -6.64
CA TYR A 224 3.61 8.62 -7.98
C TYR A 224 3.28 7.13 -7.97
N LEU A 225 3.71 6.38 -6.96
CA LEU A 225 3.31 4.98 -6.79
C LEU A 225 1.79 4.88 -6.59
N ALA A 226 1.22 5.70 -5.72
CA ALA A 226 -0.21 5.75 -5.45
C ALA A 226 -1.03 6.17 -6.69
N PHE A 227 -0.57 7.19 -7.40
CA PHE A 227 -1.15 7.61 -8.67
C PHE A 227 -1.10 6.50 -9.72
N GLY A 228 0.06 5.87 -9.89
CA GLY A 228 0.24 4.75 -10.80
C GLY A 228 -0.66 3.57 -10.48
N LEU A 229 -0.82 3.22 -9.20
CA LEU A 229 -1.74 2.17 -8.75
C LEU A 229 -3.20 2.48 -9.12
N GLY A 230 -3.64 3.71 -8.86
CA GLY A 230 -5.00 4.14 -9.24
C GLY A 230 -5.23 4.08 -10.74
N VAL A 231 -4.33 4.70 -11.52
CA VAL A 231 -4.43 4.77 -12.98
C VAL A 231 -4.36 3.38 -13.62
N THR A 232 -3.43 2.54 -13.20
CA THR A 232 -3.28 1.20 -13.80
C THR A 232 -4.39 0.24 -13.38
N GLY A 233 -4.88 0.33 -12.14
CA GLY A 233 -6.02 -0.47 -11.68
C GLY A 233 -7.31 -0.12 -12.41
N MET A 234 -7.64 1.18 -12.50
CA MET A 234 -8.79 1.65 -13.28
C MET A 234 -8.58 1.43 -14.79
N GLY A 235 -7.36 1.64 -15.29
CA GLY A 235 -6.99 1.40 -16.69
C GLY A 235 -7.20 -0.05 -17.10
N ALA A 236 -6.76 -1.01 -16.29
CA ALA A 236 -6.98 -2.44 -16.56
C ALA A 236 -8.48 -2.79 -16.61
N GLN A 237 -9.29 -2.19 -15.73
CA GLN A 237 -10.75 -2.37 -15.76
C GLN A 237 -11.39 -1.74 -17.02
N LEU A 238 -11.05 -0.51 -17.33
CA LEU A 238 -11.65 0.22 -18.47
C LEU A 238 -11.27 -0.42 -19.81
N THR A 239 -10.01 -0.79 -20.00
CA THR A 239 -9.54 -1.47 -21.22
C THR A 239 -10.14 -2.87 -21.38
N ARG A 240 -10.35 -3.57 -20.25
CA ARG A 240 -11.12 -4.82 -20.23
C ARG A 240 -12.56 -4.63 -20.71
N LEU A 241 -13.23 -3.61 -20.19
CA LEU A 241 -14.62 -3.30 -20.58
C LEU A 241 -14.72 -2.86 -22.04
N ALA A 242 -13.69 -2.18 -22.55
CA ALA A 242 -13.59 -1.79 -23.96
C ALA A 242 -13.24 -2.95 -24.91
N GLY A 243 -12.94 -4.15 -24.38
CA GLY A 243 -12.56 -5.30 -25.19
C GLY A 243 -11.10 -5.27 -25.71
N TRP A 244 -10.26 -4.37 -25.20
CA TRP A 244 -8.86 -4.20 -25.64
C TRP A 244 -7.93 -5.15 -24.89
N ALA A 245 -7.93 -6.43 -25.31
CA ALA A 245 -7.26 -7.51 -24.58
C ALA A 245 -5.78 -7.23 -24.28
N PHE A 246 -5.00 -6.93 -25.32
CA PHE A 246 -3.56 -6.68 -25.17
C PHE A 246 -3.27 -5.53 -24.19
N ILE A 247 -3.96 -4.39 -24.34
CA ILE A 247 -3.77 -3.21 -23.49
C ILE A 247 -4.22 -3.53 -22.07
N SER A 248 -5.32 -4.29 -21.90
CA SER A 248 -5.82 -4.71 -20.59
C SER A 248 -4.81 -5.58 -19.85
N PHE A 249 -4.25 -6.58 -20.49
CA PHE A 249 -3.22 -7.45 -19.90
C PHE A 249 -1.92 -6.70 -19.59
N ALA A 250 -1.46 -5.84 -20.52
CA ALA A 250 -0.27 -5.02 -20.30
C ALA A 250 -0.46 -4.06 -19.12
N THR A 251 -1.62 -3.39 -19.03
CA THR A 251 -1.93 -2.49 -17.93
C THR A 251 -2.06 -3.23 -16.60
N TYR A 252 -2.68 -4.41 -16.62
CA TYR A 252 -2.76 -5.28 -15.45
C TYR A 252 -1.38 -5.75 -14.98
N TYR A 253 -0.49 -6.11 -15.90
CA TYR A 253 0.88 -6.47 -15.58
C TYR A 253 1.64 -5.33 -14.89
N VAL A 254 1.55 -4.10 -15.45
CA VAL A 254 2.14 -2.92 -14.81
C VAL A 254 1.53 -2.68 -13.42
N HIS A 255 0.22 -2.87 -13.28
CA HIS A 255 -0.44 -2.77 -11.97
C HIS A 255 0.13 -3.76 -10.97
N LEU A 256 0.35 -5.02 -11.34
CA LEU A 256 0.97 -6.03 -10.46
C LEU A 256 2.37 -5.64 -10.01
N ILE A 257 3.20 -5.07 -10.91
CA ILE A 257 4.54 -4.56 -10.54
C ILE A 257 4.43 -3.47 -9.47
N LEU A 258 3.49 -2.53 -9.63
CA LEU A 258 3.28 -1.44 -8.67
C LEU A 258 2.70 -1.93 -7.34
N VAL A 259 1.79 -2.91 -7.36
CA VAL A 259 1.26 -3.55 -6.14
C VAL A 259 2.37 -4.28 -5.38
N PHE A 260 3.22 -5.03 -6.09
CA PHE A 260 4.38 -5.66 -5.47
C PHE A 260 5.31 -4.62 -4.84
N ALA A 261 5.62 -3.54 -5.57
CA ALA A 261 6.45 -2.45 -5.05
C ALA A 261 5.81 -1.77 -3.83
N LEU A 262 4.48 -1.63 -3.81
CA LEU A 262 3.76 -1.14 -2.64
C LEU A 262 4.01 -2.04 -1.43
N PHE A 263 3.78 -3.35 -1.55
CA PHE A 263 3.94 -4.27 -0.42
C PHE A 263 5.41 -4.44 -0.02
N ALA A 264 6.28 -4.81 -0.95
CA ALA A 264 7.67 -5.14 -0.65
C ALA A 264 8.47 -3.94 -0.10
N TYR A 265 8.18 -2.73 -0.57
CA TYR A 265 8.94 -1.53 -0.21
C TYR A 265 8.21 -0.62 0.79
N LEU A 266 7.01 -1.00 1.25
CA LEU A 266 6.22 -0.27 2.23
C LEU A 266 7.02 0.11 3.49
N PRO A 267 7.75 -0.83 4.14
CA PRO A 267 8.50 -0.53 5.37
C PRO A 267 9.68 0.43 5.15
N PHE A 268 10.10 0.61 3.91
CA PHE A 268 11.22 1.47 3.50
C PHE A 268 10.76 2.77 2.86
N SER A 269 9.45 3.05 2.90
CA SER A 269 8.82 4.22 2.31
C SER A 269 8.36 5.23 3.36
N LYS A 270 7.83 6.36 2.91
CA LYS A 270 7.23 7.37 3.80
C LYS A 270 6.05 6.85 4.62
N LEU A 271 5.35 5.81 4.17
CA LEU A 271 4.28 5.17 4.95
C LEU A 271 4.81 4.56 6.26
N ALA A 272 6.04 4.03 6.26
CA ALA A 272 6.66 3.54 7.49
C ALA A 272 6.76 4.65 8.55
N HIS A 273 7.14 5.87 8.15
CA HIS A 273 7.20 6.99 9.08
C HIS A 273 5.84 7.29 9.72
N LEU A 274 4.74 7.16 8.99
CA LEU A 274 3.39 7.31 9.55
C LEU A 274 3.13 6.29 10.65
N VAL A 275 3.48 5.02 10.42
CA VAL A 275 3.34 3.94 11.40
C VAL A 275 4.16 4.23 12.66
N TYR A 276 5.44 4.55 12.51
CA TYR A 276 6.31 4.90 13.65
C TYR A 276 5.80 6.12 14.41
N ARG A 277 5.34 7.16 13.72
CA ARG A 277 4.78 8.36 14.35
C ARG A 277 3.51 8.04 15.14
N THR A 278 2.63 7.23 14.60
CA THR A 278 1.40 6.80 15.31
C THR A 278 1.75 6.08 16.60
N VAL A 279 2.68 5.12 16.51
CA VAL A 279 3.14 4.35 17.68
C VAL A 279 3.82 5.25 18.71
N ALA A 280 4.66 6.20 18.29
CA ALA A 280 5.24 7.19 19.19
C ALA A 280 4.16 8.01 19.93
N THR A 281 3.15 8.49 19.20
CA THR A 281 2.06 9.27 19.82
C THR A 281 1.30 8.44 20.87
N VAL A 282 1.04 7.17 20.59
CA VAL A 282 0.41 6.25 21.55
C VAL A 282 1.29 6.06 22.79
N SER A 283 2.59 5.90 22.61
CA SER A 283 3.54 5.73 23.71
C SER A 283 3.63 6.93 24.65
N TYR A 284 3.47 8.16 24.09
CA TYR A 284 3.46 9.39 24.91
C TYR A 284 2.14 9.64 25.66
N THR A 285 1.04 9.03 25.22
CA THR A 285 -0.29 9.20 25.84
C THR A 285 -0.61 8.10 26.86
N HIS A 286 0.27 7.13 27.01
CA HIS A 286 0.14 5.97 27.89
C HIS A 286 1.22 5.99 28.97
#